data_8b11883b13a5a4da03ce85543126641a
#
_entry.id   8b11883b13a5a4da03ce85543126641a
#
_cell.length_a   1.000
_cell.length_b   1.000
_cell.length_c   1.000
_cell.angle_alpha   90.00
_cell.angle_beta   90.00
_cell.angle_gamma   90.00
#
_symmetry.space_group_name_H-M   'P 1'
#
loop_
_entity.id
_entity.type
_entity.pdbx_description
1 polymer ?
#
loop_
_entity_poly.entity_id
_entity_poly.type
_entity_poly.pdbx_seq_one_letter_code
_entity_poly.pdbx_strand_id
1 'polypeptide(L)'
;MRFLRRHFPIRRVIPIVGLVAAWCALWNRLSIANNVSGLLVAVVVSHRSVGPAGIGGVRLRPLLKLGAIVGQDLVMSTFNVAYEVITPTDYTEEAIIGVDLPSNARAHMMLIAVAVTVTPGTAVIDVDPDTSRIYLHILHAERAEATAEHVQELADLACRALPMPTDSEVPS
;
A
#
# COMPACT_ATOMS: atom_id res chain seq x y z
N MET A 1 -29.60 2.77 -38.02
CA MET A 1 -28.67 3.54 -37.20
C MET A 1 -28.76 3.06 -35.73
N ARG A 2 -28.02 2.00 -35.39
CA ARG A 2 -27.96 1.39 -34.02
C ARG A 2 -26.50 1.07 -33.74
N PHE A 3 -25.64 2.11 -33.67
CA PHE A 3 -24.26 1.97 -33.25
C PHE A 3 -23.98 3.04 -32.19
N LEU A 4 -23.26 2.65 -31.11
CA LEU A 4 -22.76 3.50 -30.04
C LEU A 4 -23.60 3.57 -28.74
N ARG A 5 -23.90 2.39 -28.15
CA ARG A 5 -23.95 2.25 -26.69
C ARG A 5 -22.90 1.22 -26.28
N ARG A 6 -21.63 1.54 -26.48
CA ARG A 6 -20.56 0.88 -25.74
C ARG A 6 -20.67 1.37 -24.29
N HIS A 7 -21.25 0.55 -23.43
CA HIS A 7 -21.13 0.73 -21.99
C HIS A 7 -19.64 0.74 -21.66
N PHE A 8 -19.07 1.93 -21.48
CA PHE A 8 -17.76 2.08 -20.85
C PHE A 8 -17.93 1.52 -19.43
N PRO A 9 -17.31 0.39 -19.08
CA PRO A 9 -17.54 -0.22 -17.79
C PRO A 9 -17.04 0.74 -16.71
N ILE A 10 -17.94 1.24 -15.89
CA ILE A 10 -17.67 2.15 -14.75
C ILE A 10 -16.48 1.64 -13.92
N ARG A 11 -16.30 0.31 -13.85
CA ARG A 11 -15.16 -0.34 -13.19
C ARG A 11 -13.77 0.04 -13.74
N ARG A 12 -13.67 0.53 -14.99
CA ARG A 12 -12.40 1.00 -15.59
C ARG A 12 -12.19 2.50 -15.42
N VAL A 13 -13.24 3.26 -15.22
CA VAL A 13 -13.17 4.73 -15.08
C VAL A 13 -12.61 5.11 -13.70
N ILE A 14 -13.02 4.39 -12.65
CA ILE A 14 -12.57 4.68 -11.26
C ILE A 14 -11.05 4.68 -11.11
N PRO A 15 -10.29 3.65 -11.55
CA PRO A 15 -8.83 3.66 -11.44
C PRO A 15 -8.18 4.75 -12.30
N ILE A 16 -8.72 5.04 -13.48
CA ILE A 16 -8.18 6.12 -14.34
C ILE A 16 -8.34 7.47 -13.66
N VAL A 17 -9.53 7.77 -13.12
CA VAL A 17 -9.78 9.02 -12.38
C VAL A 17 -8.89 9.11 -11.15
N GLY A 18 -8.72 8.01 -10.42
CA GLY A 18 -7.80 7.94 -9.27
C GLY A 18 -6.35 8.24 -9.64
N LEU A 19 -5.87 7.66 -10.77
CA LEU A 19 -4.52 7.91 -11.26
C LEU A 19 -4.32 9.38 -11.71
N VAL A 20 -5.29 9.96 -12.40
CA VAL A 20 -5.24 11.37 -12.79
C VAL A 20 -5.25 12.29 -11.59
N ALA A 21 -6.08 11.99 -10.58
CA ALA A 21 -6.11 12.76 -9.33
C ALA A 21 -4.77 12.67 -8.59
N ALA A 22 -4.19 11.47 -8.48
CA ALA A 22 -2.87 11.27 -7.89
C ALA A 22 -1.76 12.01 -8.65
N TRP A 23 -1.82 11.99 -10.00
CA TRP A 23 -0.89 12.75 -10.84
C TRP A 23 -0.98 14.26 -10.58
N CYS A 24 -2.20 14.81 -10.54
CA CYS A 24 -2.41 16.22 -10.26
C CYS A 24 -1.98 16.62 -8.85
N ALA A 25 -2.20 15.75 -7.86
CA ALA A 25 -1.74 15.95 -6.49
C ALA A 25 -0.21 15.98 -6.40
N LEU A 26 0.48 15.06 -7.10
CA LEU A 26 1.93 14.98 -7.12
C LEU A 26 2.60 16.25 -7.66
N TRP A 27 2.02 16.85 -8.70
CA TRP A 27 2.55 18.07 -9.30
C TRP A 27 1.99 19.36 -8.66
N ASN A 28 1.03 19.24 -7.74
CA ASN A 28 0.35 20.35 -7.06
C ASN A 28 -0.16 21.44 -8.03
N ARG A 29 -0.56 21.05 -9.24
CA ARG A 29 -1.03 21.95 -10.30
C ARG A 29 -2.21 21.34 -11.07
N LEU A 30 -3.31 22.09 -11.13
CA LEU A 30 -4.52 21.74 -11.88
C LEU A 30 -4.53 22.45 -13.26
N SER A 31 -3.43 22.36 -14.02
CA SER A 31 -3.41 22.91 -15.38
C SER A 31 -3.99 21.92 -16.39
N ILE A 32 -4.51 22.43 -17.52
CA ILE A 32 -5.04 21.59 -18.60
C ILE A 32 -3.95 20.64 -19.12
N ALA A 33 -2.74 21.12 -19.29
CA ALA A 33 -1.59 20.32 -19.73
C ALA A 33 -1.28 19.19 -18.75
N ASN A 34 -1.36 19.45 -17.45
CA ASN A 34 -1.12 18.44 -16.40
C ASN A 34 -2.23 17.40 -16.36
N ASN A 35 -3.49 17.80 -16.53
CA ASN A 35 -4.61 16.86 -16.63
C ASN A 35 -4.51 15.97 -17.87
N VAL A 36 -4.12 16.52 -19.01
CA VAL A 36 -3.93 15.75 -20.26
C VAL A 36 -2.78 14.77 -20.13
N SER A 37 -1.64 15.20 -19.60
CA SER A 37 -0.49 14.30 -19.34
C SER A 37 -0.84 13.20 -18.33
N GLY A 38 -1.54 13.53 -17.25
CA GLY A 38 -2.02 12.56 -16.26
C GLY A 38 -2.99 11.54 -16.85
N LEU A 39 -3.91 11.99 -17.72
CA LEU A 39 -4.83 11.10 -18.43
C LEU A 39 -4.08 10.15 -19.37
N LEU A 40 -3.08 10.66 -20.10
CA LEU A 40 -2.27 9.84 -21.00
C LEU A 40 -1.50 8.76 -20.24
N VAL A 41 -0.85 9.12 -19.14
CA VAL A 41 -0.16 8.17 -18.24
C VAL A 41 -1.16 7.16 -17.66
N ALA A 42 -2.31 7.62 -17.17
CA ALA A 42 -3.35 6.75 -16.62
C ALA A 42 -3.85 5.73 -17.63
N VAL A 43 -4.07 6.13 -18.89
CA VAL A 43 -4.49 5.24 -19.98
C VAL A 43 -3.41 4.23 -20.31
N VAL A 44 -2.14 4.65 -20.44
CA VAL A 44 -1.01 3.77 -20.75
C VAL A 44 -0.80 2.73 -19.64
N VAL A 45 -0.80 3.17 -18.38
CA VAL A 45 -0.68 2.29 -17.22
C VAL A 45 -1.86 1.32 -17.15
N SER A 46 -3.08 1.81 -17.29
CA SER A 46 -4.28 0.97 -17.27
C SER A 46 -4.32 -0.05 -18.43
N HIS A 47 -3.77 0.30 -19.58
CA HIS A 47 -3.72 -0.61 -20.73
C HIS A 47 -2.69 -1.74 -20.52
N ARG A 48 -1.58 -1.46 -19.83
CA ARG A 48 -0.55 -2.47 -19.53
C ARG A 48 -0.87 -3.32 -18.31
N SER A 49 -1.61 -2.75 -17.35
CA SER A 49 -1.97 -3.44 -16.10
C SER A 49 -3.20 -4.35 -16.22
N VAL A 50 -3.91 -4.33 -17.36
CA VAL A 50 -5.03 -5.24 -17.62
C VAL A 50 -4.51 -6.53 -18.26
N GLY A 51 -3.70 -7.28 -17.50
CA GLY A 51 -3.53 -8.71 -17.72
C GLY A 51 -4.80 -9.48 -17.29
N PRO A 52 -4.94 -10.76 -17.66
CA PRO A 52 -6.10 -11.57 -17.31
C PRO A 52 -6.29 -11.81 -15.79
N ALA A 53 -5.30 -11.51 -14.97
CA ALA A 53 -5.42 -11.42 -13.52
C ALA A 53 -6.18 -10.15 -13.15
N GLY A 54 -7.50 -10.18 -13.29
CA GLY A 54 -8.38 -9.10 -12.86
C GLY A 54 -8.14 -8.80 -11.38
N ILE A 55 -7.77 -7.57 -11.05
CA ILE A 55 -7.85 -7.08 -9.67
C ILE A 55 -9.30 -7.34 -9.23
N GLY A 56 -9.49 -8.40 -8.44
CA GLY A 56 -10.77 -8.68 -7.81
C GLY A 56 -11.20 -7.38 -7.13
N GLY A 57 -12.39 -6.90 -7.42
CA GLY A 57 -12.85 -5.52 -7.17
C GLY A 57 -12.30 -4.89 -5.89
N VAL A 58 -11.59 -3.77 -6.04
CA VAL A 58 -11.09 -2.97 -4.91
C VAL A 58 -12.22 -2.69 -3.92
N ARG A 59 -12.06 -3.13 -2.70
CA ARG A 59 -13.03 -2.89 -1.63
C ARG A 59 -12.69 -1.58 -0.94
N LEU A 60 -13.47 -0.55 -1.24
CA LEU A 60 -13.19 0.82 -0.79
C LEU A 60 -13.16 0.97 0.74
N ARG A 61 -14.04 0.28 1.47
CA ARG A 61 -14.06 0.36 2.94
C ARG A 61 -12.77 -0.15 3.60
N PRO A 62 -12.26 -1.37 3.29
CA PRO A 62 -10.97 -1.83 3.81
C PRO A 62 -9.80 -0.96 3.34
N LEU A 63 -9.83 -0.46 2.10
CA LEU A 63 -8.79 0.43 1.57
C LEU A 63 -8.74 1.76 2.33
N LEU A 64 -9.90 2.38 2.61
CA LEU A 64 -9.98 3.60 3.41
C LEU A 64 -9.54 3.34 4.85
N LYS A 65 -9.90 2.19 5.43
CA LYS A 65 -9.44 1.79 6.76
C LYS A 65 -7.93 1.63 6.79
N LEU A 66 -7.35 0.94 5.81
CA LEU A 66 -5.90 0.80 5.67
C LEU A 66 -5.21 2.17 5.59
N GLY A 67 -5.69 3.05 4.72
CA GLY A 67 -5.16 4.41 4.57
C GLY A 67 -5.29 5.26 5.84
N ALA A 68 -6.40 5.12 6.57
CA ALA A 68 -6.62 5.82 7.84
C ALA A 68 -5.66 5.33 8.94
N ILE A 69 -5.42 4.02 9.04
CA ILE A 69 -4.48 3.43 10.01
C ILE A 69 -3.07 3.91 9.68
N VAL A 70 -2.60 3.74 8.44
CA VAL A 70 -1.26 4.20 8.01
C VAL A 70 -1.11 5.71 8.23
N GLY A 71 -2.12 6.51 7.94
CA GLY A 71 -2.11 7.96 8.21
C GLY A 71 -2.03 8.30 9.69
N GLN A 72 -2.77 7.58 10.54
CA GLN A 72 -2.71 7.74 12.00
C GLN A 72 -1.32 7.35 12.52
N ASP A 73 -0.77 6.22 12.08
CA ASP A 73 0.55 5.75 12.47
C ASP A 73 1.63 6.75 12.08
N LEU A 74 1.56 7.29 10.85
CA LEU A 74 2.47 8.33 10.39
C LEU A 74 2.46 9.57 11.29
N VAL A 75 1.27 10.04 11.67
CA VAL A 75 1.14 11.20 12.55
C VAL A 75 1.67 10.91 13.95
N MET A 76 1.24 9.79 14.55
CA MET A 76 1.64 9.44 15.93
C MET A 76 3.14 9.16 16.03
N SER A 77 3.70 8.39 15.10
CA SER A 77 5.13 8.08 15.11
C SER A 77 5.99 9.30 14.79
N THR A 78 5.52 10.22 13.94
CA THR A 78 6.21 11.51 13.70
C THR A 78 6.30 12.33 14.99
N PHE A 79 5.21 12.41 15.76
CA PHE A 79 5.25 13.09 17.05
C PHE A 79 6.16 12.40 18.06
N ASN A 80 6.15 11.07 18.12
CA ASN A 80 7.02 10.30 19.03
C ASN A 80 8.50 10.53 18.70
N VAL A 81 8.89 10.42 17.42
CA VAL A 81 10.28 10.67 16.99
C VAL A 81 10.67 12.14 17.22
N ALA A 82 9.77 13.09 16.94
CA ALA A 82 10.05 14.50 17.21
C ALA A 82 10.26 14.76 18.70
N TYR A 83 9.47 14.14 19.59
CA TYR A 83 9.65 14.23 21.02
C TYR A 83 10.97 13.62 21.49
N GLU A 84 11.36 12.47 20.93
CA GLU A 84 12.61 11.79 21.24
C GLU A 84 13.84 12.63 20.83
N VAL A 85 13.80 13.26 19.66
CA VAL A 85 14.88 14.16 19.20
C VAL A 85 15.05 15.38 20.11
N ILE A 86 13.97 15.90 20.69
CA ILE A 86 14.00 17.06 21.61
C ILE A 86 14.40 16.66 23.02
N THR A 87 14.08 15.41 23.41
CA THR A 87 14.36 14.89 24.74
C THR A 87 15.51 13.87 24.64
N PRO A 88 16.77 14.25 24.95
CA PRO A 88 17.89 13.33 24.85
C PRO A 88 17.76 12.21 25.88
N THR A 89 17.17 11.10 25.46
CA THR A 89 17.06 9.86 26.25
C THR A 89 17.95 8.82 25.57
N ASP A 90 19.05 8.45 26.19
CA ASP A 90 20.06 7.52 25.68
C ASP A 90 19.64 6.03 25.66
N TYR A 91 18.37 5.71 25.49
CA TYR A 91 17.84 4.35 25.64
C TYR A 91 17.05 3.83 24.43
N THR A 92 17.53 4.03 23.21
CA THR A 92 17.00 3.34 22.05
C THR A 92 17.77 2.05 21.81
N GLU A 93 17.23 0.92 22.27
CA GLU A 93 17.71 -0.40 21.84
C GLU A 93 17.07 -0.72 20.48
N GLU A 94 17.87 -0.68 19.45
CA GLU A 94 17.45 -1.07 18.09
C GLU A 94 17.39 -2.59 17.97
N ALA A 95 16.44 -3.11 17.20
CA ALA A 95 16.35 -4.53 16.91
C ALA A 95 15.98 -4.80 15.45
N ILE A 96 16.36 -6.00 15.00
CA ILE A 96 15.89 -6.57 13.73
C ILE A 96 14.93 -7.69 14.07
N ILE A 97 13.71 -7.60 13.54
CA ILE A 97 12.68 -8.62 13.73
C ILE A 97 12.24 -9.21 12.39
N GLY A 98 11.95 -10.52 12.37
CA GLY A 98 11.30 -11.17 11.23
C GLY A 98 9.82 -11.37 11.53
N VAL A 99 8.95 -10.87 10.67
CA VAL A 99 7.50 -11.02 10.78
C VAL A 99 6.99 -11.95 9.71
N ASP A 100 6.34 -13.04 10.14
CA ASP A 100 5.68 -13.98 9.23
C ASP A 100 4.32 -13.44 8.82
N LEU A 101 4.09 -13.35 7.52
CA LEU A 101 2.83 -12.90 6.94
C LEU A 101 1.97 -14.11 6.53
N PRO A 102 0.63 -13.96 6.52
CA PRO A 102 -0.25 -14.96 5.95
C PRO A 102 0.12 -15.27 4.48
N SER A 103 0.02 -16.52 4.07
CA SER A 103 0.40 -16.95 2.70
C SER A 103 -0.37 -16.20 1.59
N ASN A 104 -1.60 -15.77 1.87
CA ASN A 104 -2.41 -14.96 0.95
C ASN A 104 -1.94 -13.49 0.85
N ALA A 105 -1.03 -13.04 1.74
CA ALA A 105 -0.45 -11.70 1.71
C ALA A 105 0.75 -11.61 0.75
N ARG A 106 1.25 -12.73 0.20
CA ARG A 106 2.41 -12.76 -0.72
C ARG A 106 2.30 -11.73 -1.85
N ALA A 107 1.16 -11.67 -2.52
CA ALA A 107 0.92 -10.71 -3.59
C ALA A 107 0.85 -9.23 -3.13
N HIS A 108 0.75 -8.99 -1.83
CA HIS A 108 0.63 -7.66 -1.22
C HIS A 108 1.89 -7.24 -0.46
N MET A 109 2.93 -8.08 -0.41
CA MET A 109 4.14 -7.84 0.39
C MET A 109 4.77 -6.48 0.09
N MET A 110 4.78 -6.06 -1.19
CA MET A 110 5.29 -4.74 -1.58
C MET A 110 4.46 -3.59 -1.00
N LEU A 111 3.13 -3.72 -1.00
CA LEU A 111 2.23 -2.72 -0.41
C LEU A 111 2.43 -2.63 1.10
N ILE A 112 2.56 -3.79 1.76
CA ILE A 112 2.80 -3.88 3.21
C ILE A 112 4.16 -3.26 3.54
N ALA A 113 5.21 -3.62 2.79
CA ALA A 113 6.55 -3.07 2.97
C ALA A 113 6.56 -1.53 2.85
N VAL A 114 5.86 -0.97 1.85
CA VAL A 114 5.72 0.49 1.70
C VAL A 114 4.96 1.09 2.88
N ALA A 115 3.84 0.49 3.30
CA ALA A 115 3.05 0.99 4.42
C ALA A 115 3.85 1.03 5.73
N VAL A 116 4.63 -0.02 6.00
CA VAL A 116 5.51 -0.10 7.17
C VAL A 116 6.66 0.91 7.10
N THR A 117 7.29 1.06 5.92
CA THR A 117 8.43 1.99 5.75
C THR A 117 8.01 3.46 5.86
N VAL A 118 6.77 3.80 5.54
CA VAL A 118 6.25 5.17 5.71
C VAL A 118 6.07 5.53 7.19
N THR A 119 5.96 4.53 8.07
CA THR A 119 5.83 4.76 9.51
C THR A 119 7.20 5.04 10.14
N PRO A 120 7.46 6.25 10.70
CA PRO A 120 8.72 6.57 11.36
C PRO A 120 9.06 5.62 12.52
N GLY A 121 10.34 5.27 12.65
CA GLY A 121 10.83 4.32 13.67
C GLY A 121 10.84 2.86 13.22
N THR A 122 10.39 2.58 11.99
CA THR A 122 10.46 1.25 11.37
C THR A 122 11.02 1.33 9.95
N ALA A 123 11.83 0.37 9.55
CA ALA A 123 12.35 0.26 8.18
C ALA A 123 12.33 -1.21 7.74
N VAL A 124 11.82 -1.45 6.54
CA VAL A 124 11.91 -2.78 5.93
C VAL A 124 13.33 -2.96 5.40
N ILE A 125 14.02 -4.01 5.86
CA ILE A 125 15.39 -4.35 5.46
C ILE A 125 15.36 -5.34 4.30
N ASP A 126 14.50 -6.34 4.41
CA ASP A 126 14.41 -7.43 3.43
C ASP A 126 13.00 -8.01 3.38
N VAL A 127 12.65 -8.58 2.24
CA VAL A 127 11.36 -9.23 1.99
C VAL A 127 11.63 -10.56 1.32
N ASP A 128 11.29 -11.64 2.01
CA ASP A 128 11.39 -13.00 1.46
C ASP A 128 10.01 -13.49 0.98
N PRO A 129 9.76 -13.48 -0.35
CA PRO A 129 8.48 -13.92 -0.88
C PRO A 129 8.30 -15.44 -0.78
N ASP A 130 9.34 -16.23 -0.65
CA ASP A 130 9.25 -17.69 -0.62
C ASP A 130 8.75 -18.19 0.73
N THR A 131 9.23 -17.57 1.81
CA THR A 131 8.77 -17.85 3.18
C THR A 131 7.64 -16.94 3.64
N SER A 132 7.24 -15.95 2.82
CA SER A 132 6.26 -14.91 3.20
C SER A 132 6.66 -14.16 4.47
N ARG A 133 7.94 -13.84 4.60
CA ARG A 133 8.52 -13.16 5.76
C ARG A 133 9.06 -11.79 5.37
N ILE A 134 8.84 -10.80 6.25
CA ILE A 134 9.40 -9.45 6.13
C ILE A 134 10.35 -9.22 7.31
N TYR A 135 11.55 -8.73 7.03
CA TYR A 135 12.52 -8.33 8.03
C TYR A 135 12.48 -6.83 8.25
N LEU A 136 12.32 -6.42 9.51
CA LEU A 136 12.17 -5.04 9.91
C LEU A 136 13.27 -4.65 10.87
N HIS A 137 13.86 -3.47 10.62
CA HIS A 137 14.64 -2.75 11.62
C HIS A 137 13.67 -1.85 12.40
N ILE A 138 13.70 -1.94 13.71
CA ILE A 138 12.87 -1.16 14.63
C ILE A 138 13.74 -0.39 15.60
N LEU A 139 13.36 0.84 15.86
CA LEU A 139 14.10 1.74 16.74
C LEU A 139 13.93 1.40 18.21
N HIS A 140 12.83 0.75 18.58
CA HIS A 140 12.49 0.40 19.97
C HIS A 140 12.26 -1.10 20.10
N ALA A 141 13.27 -1.83 20.60
CA ALA A 141 13.21 -3.30 20.73
C ALA A 141 12.07 -3.78 21.65
N GLU A 142 11.70 -3.00 22.67
CA GLU A 142 10.59 -3.30 23.56
C GLU A 142 9.22 -3.33 22.85
N ARG A 143 9.10 -2.72 21.67
CA ARG A 143 7.89 -2.71 20.86
C ARG A 143 7.86 -3.78 19.77
N ALA A 144 8.81 -4.72 19.79
CA ALA A 144 8.96 -5.74 18.76
C ALA A 144 7.68 -6.55 18.53
N GLU A 145 7.06 -7.04 19.60
CA GLU A 145 5.84 -7.84 19.54
C GLU A 145 4.65 -7.00 19.02
N ALA A 146 4.44 -5.81 19.57
CA ALA A 146 3.38 -4.90 19.12
C ALA A 146 3.57 -4.48 17.65
N THR A 147 4.81 -4.28 17.22
CA THR A 147 5.12 -3.97 15.82
C THR A 147 4.81 -5.15 14.90
N ALA A 148 5.14 -6.37 15.31
CA ALA A 148 4.84 -7.58 14.55
C ALA A 148 3.31 -7.79 14.39
N GLU A 149 2.55 -7.63 15.48
CA GLU A 149 1.07 -7.70 15.44
C GLU A 149 0.48 -6.64 14.52
N HIS A 150 0.98 -5.41 14.60
CA HIS A 150 0.53 -4.32 13.75
C HIS A 150 0.77 -4.57 12.26
N VAL A 151 1.95 -5.11 11.90
CA VAL A 151 2.27 -5.50 10.52
C VAL A 151 1.33 -6.61 10.02
N GLN A 152 0.97 -7.56 10.87
CA GLN A 152 -0.02 -8.59 10.53
C GLN A 152 -1.42 -8.00 10.31
N GLU A 153 -1.84 -7.02 11.11
CA GLU A 153 -3.11 -6.30 10.88
C GLU A 153 -3.12 -5.56 9.55
N LEU A 154 -2.02 -4.88 9.20
CA LEU A 154 -1.86 -4.21 7.91
C LEU A 154 -1.94 -5.21 6.75
N ALA A 155 -1.32 -6.39 6.89
CA ALA A 155 -1.37 -7.45 5.89
C ALA A 155 -2.81 -7.95 5.67
N ASP A 156 -3.54 -8.21 6.74
CA ASP A 156 -4.94 -8.61 6.72
C ASP A 156 -5.83 -7.56 6.02
N LEU A 157 -5.61 -6.29 6.32
CA LEU A 157 -6.35 -5.20 5.68
C LEU A 157 -6.01 -5.05 4.20
N ALA A 158 -4.73 -5.21 3.83
CA ALA A 158 -4.29 -5.19 2.43
C ALA A 158 -4.97 -6.30 1.62
N CYS A 159 -4.99 -7.53 2.15
CA CYS A 159 -5.66 -8.68 1.54
C CYS A 159 -7.16 -8.46 1.36
N ARG A 160 -7.81 -7.84 2.35
CA ARG A 160 -9.25 -7.52 2.27
C ARG A 160 -9.56 -6.37 1.33
N ALA A 161 -8.65 -5.39 1.23
CA ALA A 161 -8.82 -4.22 0.36
C ALA A 161 -8.63 -4.57 -1.12
N LEU A 162 -7.67 -5.43 -1.40
CA LEU A 162 -7.23 -5.81 -2.75
C LEU A 162 -7.25 -7.34 -2.90
N PRO A 163 -8.43 -7.99 -2.94
CA PRO A 163 -8.48 -9.44 -3.11
C PRO A 163 -7.83 -9.83 -4.44
N MET A 164 -6.77 -10.62 -4.39
CA MET A 164 -6.12 -11.21 -5.56
C MET A 164 -6.54 -12.67 -5.73
N PRO A 165 -6.61 -13.18 -6.97
CA PRO A 165 -6.79 -14.61 -7.20
C PRO A 165 -5.64 -15.37 -6.52
N THR A 166 -5.96 -16.40 -5.79
CA THR A 166 -4.97 -17.35 -5.28
C THR A 166 -4.37 -18.14 -6.44
N ASP A 167 -3.08 -18.53 -6.34
CA ASP A 167 -2.37 -19.31 -7.37
C ASP A 167 -3.09 -20.60 -7.81
N SER A 168 -4.06 -21.07 -7.02
CA SER A 168 -4.92 -22.22 -7.35
C SER A 168 -5.99 -21.93 -8.41
N GLU A 169 -6.22 -20.68 -8.80
CA GLU A 169 -7.23 -20.28 -9.78
C GLU A 169 -6.65 -19.90 -11.15
N VAL A 170 -5.33 -20.00 -11.33
CA VAL A 170 -4.69 -19.77 -12.64
C VAL A 170 -4.78 -21.06 -13.45
N PRO A 171 -5.62 -21.13 -14.50
CA PRO A 171 -5.65 -22.29 -15.39
C PRO A 171 -4.31 -22.38 -16.13
N SER A 172 -3.69 -23.56 -16.05
CA SER A 172 -2.48 -23.96 -16.76
C SER A 172 -2.65 -23.93 -18.28
#